data_0082ad216df7b2678d4866dee0ad2c09
#
_entry.id   0082ad216df7b2678d4866dee0ad2c09
#
_cell.length_a   1.000
_cell.length_b   1.000
_cell.length_c   1.000
_cell.angle_alpha   90.00
_cell.angle_beta   90.00
_cell.angle_gamma   90.00
#
_symmetry.space_group_name_H-M   'P 1'
#
loop_
_entity.id
_entity.type
_entity.pdbx_description
1 polymer ?
#
loop_
_entity_poly.entity_id
_entity_poly.type
_entity_poly.pdbx_seq_one_letter_code
_entity_poly.pdbx_strand_id
1 'polypeptide(L)'
;MSYSTQQDILDFVEDNNVKFVRFAFCDIFGTQKNIAVLASNLSKALEEGVCFDGSSIAGFMHVEESDLVLRPDLSTVTILPWRPTEGRVMQFFCDVEKPDGAAFSGNCRGFLRDMNRKFKKLGLTCNVGTECEFYLFEKDDRGRPTCIPIDFGGYFDVAPLDAGENLRRDICLTMEQMGMAPQHSHHESGNGQNEIDCRYAGPLKTADNVMTFKQIVRAIAMRNGLHASFLPKPLPQQAGSGLHINLSLYMDGKNLFEGDIAPDSIAGSFMAGVLAHSRELTVFTNPLPNSYQRFGCDEAPRYVSWSRQNRSQLVRIPMVKGDSCRMELRSPDPACNPYLAIGLILAAGLDGIDQRMVLQPPVNRNLFDAAEAEGLGLETLPATLEEAVQVAEESEFLRKVLPEGLSKRYFSEELKRCAALRSAPDQAEHERVYYFNAI
;
A
#
# COMPACT_ATOMS: atom_id res chain seq x y z
N MET A 1 -17.35 2.87 17.77
CA MET A 1 -16.95 3.37 19.11
C MET A 1 -15.46 3.66 19.03
N SER A 2 -14.98 4.71 19.66
CA SER A 2 -13.53 5.01 19.73
C SER A 2 -13.03 4.50 21.08
N TYR A 3 -12.25 3.45 21.06
CA TYR A 3 -11.59 2.92 22.27
C TYR A 3 -10.34 3.75 22.50
N SER A 4 -10.22 4.37 23.67
CA SER A 4 -9.15 5.31 23.99
C SER A 4 -8.39 4.96 25.26
N THR A 5 -8.97 4.11 26.12
CA THR A 5 -8.37 3.70 27.39
C THR A 5 -8.10 2.20 27.43
N GLN A 6 -7.19 1.78 28.29
CA GLN A 6 -6.93 0.35 28.52
C GLN A 6 -8.18 -0.36 29.06
N GLN A 7 -8.95 0.30 29.91
CA GLN A 7 -10.17 -0.27 30.47
C GLN A 7 -11.21 -0.55 29.37
N ASP A 8 -11.42 0.39 28.43
CA ASP A 8 -12.33 0.17 27.29
C ASP A 8 -11.95 -1.10 26.52
N ILE A 9 -10.65 -1.38 26.37
CA ILE A 9 -10.16 -2.58 25.68
C ILE A 9 -10.40 -3.85 26.50
N LEU A 10 -10.19 -3.81 27.81
CA LEU A 10 -10.44 -4.97 28.68
C LEU A 10 -11.93 -5.33 28.70
N ASP A 11 -12.80 -4.33 28.81
CA ASP A 11 -14.26 -4.51 28.74
C ASP A 11 -14.66 -5.06 27.36
N PHE A 12 -14.09 -4.54 26.26
CA PHE A 12 -14.34 -5.07 24.92
C PHE A 12 -13.94 -6.54 24.79
N VAL A 13 -12.82 -6.94 25.37
CA VAL A 13 -12.33 -8.34 25.37
C VAL A 13 -13.30 -9.27 26.07
N GLU A 14 -13.84 -8.84 27.23
CA GLU A 14 -14.83 -9.61 28.01
C GLU A 14 -16.15 -9.72 27.26
N ASP A 15 -16.74 -8.59 26.82
CA ASP A 15 -18.00 -8.50 26.10
C ASP A 15 -18.03 -9.33 24.80
N ASN A 16 -16.88 -9.44 24.14
CA ASN A 16 -16.76 -10.14 22.86
C ASN A 16 -16.18 -11.56 22.98
N ASN A 17 -15.98 -12.09 24.20
CA ASN A 17 -15.36 -13.41 24.43
C ASN A 17 -14.04 -13.60 23.66
N VAL A 18 -13.18 -12.59 23.66
CA VAL A 18 -11.85 -12.64 23.03
C VAL A 18 -10.92 -13.51 23.87
N LYS A 19 -10.18 -14.42 23.23
CA LYS A 19 -9.18 -15.28 23.90
C LYS A 19 -7.76 -15.04 23.40
N PHE A 20 -7.59 -14.52 22.17
CA PHE A 20 -6.30 -14.20 21.58
C PHE A 20 -6.29 -12.77 21.06
N VAL A 21 -5.20 -12.08 21.32
CA VAL A 21 -4.97 -10.71 20.88
C VAL A 21 -3.72 -10.66 20.02
N ARG A 22 -3.82 -10.15 18.79
CA ARG A 22 -2.70 -9.98 17.88
C ARG A 22 -2.18 -8.56 17.93
N PHE A 23 -0.90 -8.44 18.21
CA PHE A 23 -0.14 -7.22 18.12
C PHE A 23 0.50 -7.19 16.72
N ALA A 24 -0.20 -6.56 15.76
CA ALA A 24 0.21 -6.56 14.35
C ALA A 24 1.07 -5.34 14.03
N PHE A 25 2.09 -5.55 13.24
CA PHE A 25 2.98 -4.51 12.70
C PHE A 25 3.44 -4.93 11.30
N CYS A 26 4.19 -4.10 10.59
CA CYS A 26 4.81 -4.51 9.34
C CYS A 26 6.33 -4.31 9.38
N ASP A 27 7.03 -5.13 8.58
CA ASP A 27 8.43 -4.87 8.29
C ASP A 27 8.59 -3.69 7.30
N ILE A 28 9.82 -3.31 6.98
CA ILE A 28 10.07 -2.18 6.08
C ILE A 28 9.60 -2.43 4.64
N PHE A 29 9.34 -3.68 4.26
CA PHE A 29 8.84 -4.08 2.93
C PHE A 29 7.32 -4.18 2.86
N GLY A 30 6.60 -3.88 3.96
CA GLY A 30 5.14 -3.96 4.01
C GLY A 30 4.58 -5.36 4.26
N THR A 31 5.41 -6.32 4.66
CA THR A 31 4.92 -7.63 5.08
C THR A 31 4.36 -7.56 6.48
N GLN A 32 3.08 -7.90 6.65
CA GLN A 32 2.45 -7.90 7.97
C GLN A 32 2.98 -9.04 8.84
N LYS A 33 3.36 -8.69 10.05
CA LYS A 33 3.81 -9.57 11.13
C LYS A 33 2.86 -9.43 12.33
N ASN A 34 2.84 -10.40 13.22
CA ASN A 34 2.15 -10.26 14.50
C ASN A 34 2.71 -11.17 15.57
N ILE A 35 2.52 -10.77 16.82
CA ILE A 35 2.68 -11.61 18.01
C ILE A 35 1.30 -11.82 18.62
N ALA A 36 0.97 -13.04 19.01
CA ALA A 36 -0.28 -13.36 19.66
C ALA A 36 -0.09 -13.44 21.18
N VAL A 37 -0.93 -12.73 21.91
CA VAL A 37 -0.98 -12.73 23.38
C VAL A 37 -2.31 -13.31 23.82
N LEU A 38 -2.33 -14.12 24.87
CA LEU A 38 -3.59 -14.57 25.48
C LEU A 38 -4.29 -13.39 26.17
N ALA A 39 -5.62 -13.37 26.12
CA ALA A 39 -6.41 -12.31 26.74
C ALA A 39 -6.12 -12.15 28.26
N SER A 40 -5.78 -13.24 28.94
CA SER A 40 -5.37 -13.23 30.35
C SER A 40 -4.09 -12.42 30.63
N ASN A 41 -3.25 -12.23 29.62
CA ASN A 41 -1.98 -11.47 29.75
C ASN A 41 -2.10 -10.06 29.10
N LEU A 42 -3.27 -9.70 28.63
CA LEU A 42 -3.46 -8.45 27.87
C LEU A 42 -3.16 -7.20 28.68
N SER A 43 -3.62 -7.12 29.93
CA SER A 43 -3.39 -5.94 30.80
C SER A 43 -1.91 -5.61 30.89
N LYS A 44 -1.06 -6.62 31.14
CA LYS A 44 0.38 -6.46 31.17
C LYS A 44 0.95 -6.04 29.81
N ALA A 45 0.49 -6.64 28.73
CA ALA A 45 0.94 -6.32 27.37
C ALA A 45 0.56 -4.89 26.94
N LEU A 46 -0.58 -4.35 27.42
CA LEU A 46 -0.96 -2.96 27.18
C LEU A 46 -0.11 -1.97 27.97
N GLU A 47 0.27 -2.32 29.18
CA GLU A 47 1.07 -1.48 30.06
C GLU A 47 2.56 -1.45 29.66
N GLU A 48 3.17 -2.63 29.53
CA GLU A 48 4.61 -2.77 29.28
C GLU A 48 4.97 -2.79 27.78
N GLY A 49 4.00 -3.11 26.89
CA GLY A 49 4.23 -3.46 25.49
C GLY A 49 4.63 -4.93 25.35
N VAL A 50 4.90 -5.36 24.11
CA VAL A 50 5.35 -6.72 23.79
C VAL A 50 6.75 -6.68 23.21
N CYS A 51 7.73 -7.18 23.98
CA CYS A 51 9.11 -7.28 23.51
C CYS A 51 9.27 -8.40 22.49
N PHE A 52 10.13 -8.19 21.48
CA PHE A 52 10.45 -9.18 20.46
C PHE A 52 11.85 -8.98 19.88
N ASP A 53 12.39 -10.06 19.27
CA ASP A 53 13.65 -10.02 18.55
C ASP A 53 13.47 -9.41 17.15
N GLY A 54 13.92 -8.18 16.96
CA GLY A 54 13.88 -7.47 15.68
C GLY A 54 14.97 -7.95 14.69
N SER A 55 16.02 -8.65 15.15
CA SER A 55 17.09 -9.12 14.26
C SER A 55 16.65 -10.22 13.31
N SER A 56 15.61 -10.95 13.67
CA SER A 56 14.98 -11.97 12.82
C SER A 56 14.03 -11.40 11.76
N ILE A 57 13.86 -10.07 11.71
CA ILE A 57 12.99 -9.39 10.72
C ILE A 57 13.85 -8.69 9.69
N ALA A 58 13.62 -9.05 8.41
CA ALA A 58 14.37 -8.49 7.29
C ALA A 58 14.35 -6.95 7.30
N GLY A 59 15.53 -6.35 7.21
CA GLY A 59 15.72 -4.91 7.17
C GLY A 59 15.52 -4.14 8.48
N PHE A 60 15.24 -4.83 9.61
CA PHE A 60 15.06 -4.14 10.88
C PHE A 60 16.38 -3.78 11.54
N MET A 61 17.11 -4.72 12.09
CA MET A 61 18.34 -4.43 12.84
C MET A 61 19.29 -5.63 12.90
N HIS A 62 20.47 -5.41 13.50
CA HIS A 62 21.47 -6.45 13.68
C HIS A 62 21.29 -7.15 15.02
N VAL A 63 21.93 -8.33 15.17
CA VAL A 63 21.81 -9.20 16.35
C VAL A 63 22.30 -8.51 17.65
N GLU A 64 23.21 -7.55 17.53
CA GLU A 64 23.81 -6.85 18.66
C GLU A 64 22.84 -5.86 19.35
N GLU A 65 21.77 -5.44 18.65
CA GLU A 65 20.74 -4.54 19.17
C GLU A 65 19.34 -5.07 18.84
N SER A 66 19.06 -6.32 19.20
CA SER A 66 17.90 -7.06 18.69
C SER A 66 16.56 -6.70 19.30
N ASP A 67 16.55 -6.17 20.53
CA ASP A 67 15.31 -6.00 21.29
C ASP A 67 14.50 -4.79 20.82
N LEU A 68 13.25 -5.03 20.49
CA LEU A 68 12.24 -4.03 20.15
C LEU A 68 10.95 -4.27 20.93
N VAL A 69 10.10 -3.25 21.00
CA VAL A 69 8.83 -3.29 21.75
C VAL A 69 7.68 -2.88 20.82
N LEU A 70 6.61 -3.67 20.80
CA LEU A 70 5.35 -3.33 20.15
C LEU A 70 4.46 -2.52 21.13
N ARG A 71 4.05 -1.33 20.69
CA ARG A 71 3.07 -0.48 21.37
C ARG A 71 1.78 -0.46 20.58
N PRO A 72 0.67 -1.01 21.13
CA PRO A 72 -0.58 -1.07 20.40
C PRO A 72 -1.24 0.32 20.31
N ASP A 73 -1.77 0.62 19.13
CA ASP A 73 -2.68 1.74 18.92
C ASP A 73 -4.11 1.28 19.22
N LEU A 74 -4.62 1.66 20.40
CA LEU A 74 -5.92 1.20 20.92
C LEU A 74 -7.08 1.58 19.99
N SER A 75 -6.93 2.68 19.22
CA SER A 75 -7.96 3.12 18.26
C SER A 75 -8.14 2.17 17.06
N THR A 76 -7.22 1.22 16.87
CA THR A 76 -7.21 0.27 15.75
C THR A 76 -7.79 -1.10 16.08
N VAL A 77 -8.31 -1.28 17.31
CA VAL A 77 -8.87 -2.55 17.75
C VAL A 77 -9.94 -3.07 16.80
N THR A 78 -9.85 -4.35 16.43
CA THR A 78 -10.82 -5.00 15.57
C THR A 78 -10.88 -6.51 15.84
N ILE A 79 -12.06 -7.12 15.68
CA ILE A 79 -12.22 -8.58 15.65
C ILE A 79 -11.86 -9.09 14.26
N LEU A 80 -11.27 -10.28 14.18
CA LEU A 80 -10.98 -10.95 12.92
C LEU A 80 -12.13 -11.93 12.56
N PRO A 81 -13.06 -11.57 11.65
CA PRO A 81 -14.28 -12.35 11.40
C PRO A 81 -14.03 -13.74 10.80
N TRP A 82 -12.90 -13.93 10.12
CA TRP A 82 -12.53 -15.23 9.55
C TRP A 82 -11.93 -16.22 10.57
N ARG A 83 -11.85 -15.84 11.83
CA ARG A 83 -11.44 -16.71 12.93
C ARG A 83 -12.65 -17.30 13.64
N PRO A 84 -12.48 -18.35 14.47
CA PRO A 84 -13.60 -18.96 15.21
C PRO A 84 -14.42 -17.93 15.99
N THR A 85 -15.71 -18.13 16.07
CA THR A 85 -16.65 -17.28 16.81
C THR A 85 -16.59 -17.52 18.31
N GLU A 86 -16.23 -18.74 18.73
CA GLU A 86 -15.89 -19.05 20.12
C GLU A 86 -14.40 -18.81 20.35
N GLY A 87 -14.07 -18.10 21.41
CA GLY A 87 -12.69 -17.71 21.69
C GLY A 87 -12.12 -16.80 20.61
N ARG A 88 -12.86 -15.74 20.31
CA ARG A 88 -12.55 -14.79 19.22
C ARG A 88 -11.11 -14.30 19.28
N VAL A 89 -10.64 -13.88 18.12
CA VAL A 89 -9.31 -13.26 17.93
C VAL A 89 -9.53 -11.80 17.60
N MET A 90 -8.90 -10.91 18.34
CA MET A 90 -8.83 -9.49 18.01
C MET A 90 -7.42 -9.09 17.60
N GLN A 91 -7.28 -7.92 16.99
CA GLN A 91 -6.01 -7.37 16.50
C GLN A 91 -5.92 -5.87 16.82
N PHE A 92 -4.70 -5.41 17.13
CA PHE A 92 -4.27 -4.02 17.04
C PHE A 92 -3.22 -3.87 15.97
N PHE A 93 -3.13 -2.68 15.36
CA PHE A 93 -1.88 -2.23 14.76
C PHE A 93 -0.99 -1.60 15.83
N CYS A 94 0.30 -1.89 15.74
CA CYS A 94 1.29 -1.44 16.71
C CYS A 94 2.33 -0.53 16.07
N ASP A 95 2.82 0.40 16.87
CA ASP A 95 4.08 1.06 16.62
C ASP A 95 5.23 0.19 17.14
N VAL A 96 6.41 0.35 16.54
CA VAL A 96 7.63 -0.33 16.96
C VAL A 96 8.56 0.70 17.58
N GLU A 97 9.02 0.43 18.80
CA GLU A 97 9.88 1.31 19.59
C GLU A 97 11.12 0.55 20.10
N LYS A 98 12.15 1.29 20.49
CA LYS A 98 13.26 0.72 21.25
C LYS A 98 12.84 0.49 22.71
N PRO A 99 13.56 -0.37 23.48
CA PRO A 99 13.20 -0.67 24.87
C PRO A 99 13.19 0.55 25.79
N ASP A 100 13.96 1.57 25.48
CA ASP A 100 14.00 2.85 26.19
C ASP A 100 12.88 3.84 25.80
N GLY A 101 11.97 3.43 24.92
CA GLY A 101 10.90 4.26 24.37
C GLY A 101 11.32 5.17 23.21
N ALA A 102 12.57 5.12 22.78
CA ALA A 102 13.03 5.90 21.63
C ALA A 102 12.41 5.37 20.33
N ALA A 103 12.24 6.27 19.37
CA ALA A 103 11.71 5.92 18.05
C ALA A 103 12.64 4.92 17.33
N PHE A 104 12.04 3.88 16.76
CA PHE A 104 12.75 2.94 15.89
C PHE A 104 12.65 3.40 14.44
N SER A 105 13.78 3.51 13.74
CA SER A 105 13.83 4.01 12.36
C SER A 105 13.09 3.11 11.34
N GLY A 106 12.87 1.83 11.65
CA GLY A 106 12.09 0.89 10.85
C GLY A 106 10.57 0.95 11.11
N ASN A 107 10.10 1.84 12.01
CA ASN A 107 8.65 2.03 12.26
C ASN A 107 8.01 2.83 11.12
N CYS A 108 7.68 2.15 10.01
CA CYS A 108 7.07 2.78 8.84
C CYS A 108 5.70 3.41 9.15
N ARG A 109 4.92 2.79 10.06
CA ARG A 109 3.63 3.34 10.50
C ARG A 109 3.81 4.67 11.23
N GLY A 110 4.81 4.77 12.10
CA GLY A 110 5.20 6.01 12.78
C GLY A 110 5.66 7.09 11.80
N PHE A 111 6.43 6.73 10.77
CA PHE A 111 6.83 7.65 9.70
C PHE A 111 5.61 8.31 9.02
N LEU A 112 4.62 7.52 8.60
CA LEU A 112 3.39 8.07 7.99
C LEU A 112 2.61 8.97 8.95
N ARG A 113 2.50 8.57 10.22
CA ARG A 113 1.86 9.40 11.26
C ARG A 113 2.54 10.75 11.40
N ASP A 114 3.86 10.79 11.36
CA ASP A 114 4.62 12.03 11.47
C ASP A 114 4.46 12.91 10.24
N MET A 115 4.40 12.34 9.02
CA MET A 115 4.07 13.10 7.81
C MET A 115 2.67 13.70 7.90
N ASN A 116 1.66 12.95 8.33
CA ASN A 116 0.31 13.46 8.53
C ASN A 116 0.25 14.61 9.57
N ARG A 117 1.07 14.54 10.63
CA ARG A 117 1.20 15.63 11.61
C ARG A 117 1.78 16.91 10.99
N LYS A 118 2.73 16.80 10.05
CA LYS A 118 3.28 17.95 9.33
C LYS A 118 2.18 18.67 8.52
N PHE A 119 1.33 17.92 7.81
CA PHE A 119 0.16 18.49 7.11
C PHE A 119 -0.74 19.28 8.07
N LYS A 120 -1.12 18.70 9.20
CA LYS A 120 -1.98 19.37 10.19
C LYS A 120 -1.38 20.67 10.73
N LYS A 121 -0.05 20.74 10.89
CA LYS A 121 0.63 21.96 11.33
C LYS A 121 0.54 23.10 10.32
N LEU A 122 0.35 22.79 9.03
CA LEU A 122 0.11 23.77 7.96
C LEU A 122 -1.37 24.11 7.78
N GLY A 123 -2.27 23.61 8.65
CA GLY A 123 -3.71 23.77 8.49
C GLY A 123 -4.32 22.91 7.38
N LEU A 124 -3.55 21.96 6.85
CA LEU A 124 -3.99 21.06 5.80
C LEU A 124 -4.51 19.74 6.38
N THR A 125 -5.53 19.18 5.75
CA THR A 125 -5.99 17.81 5.96
C THR A 125 -5.86 17.05 4.65
N CYS A 126 -5.35 15.82 4.71
CA CYS A 126 -5.29 14.92 3.56
C CYS A 126 -6.23 13.74 3.80
N ASN A 127 -7.03 13.40 2.80
CA ASN A 127 -7.74 12.14 2.72
C ASN A 127 -7.12 11.28 1.60
N VAL A 128 -7.03 9.98 1.85
CA VAL A 128 -6.45 9.01 0.92
C VAL A 128 -7.44 7.88 0.69
N GLY A 129 -7.73 7.57 -0.57
CA GLY A 129 -8.46 6.37 -1.00
C GLY A 129 -7.55 5.47 -1.82
N THR A 130 -7.83 4.19 -1.85
CA THR A 130 -7.06 3.23 -2.65
C THR A 130 -7.99 2.37 -3.49
N GLU A 131 -7.57 2.13 -4.73
CA GLU A 131 -8.09 1.12 -5.64
C GLU A 131 -7.03 0.01 -5.67
N CYS A 132 -7.38 -1.20 -5.24
CA CYS A 132 -6.40 -2.27 -5.08
C CYS A 132 -6.80 -3.49 -5.91
N GLU A 133 -5.99 -3.78 -6.90
CA GLU A 133 -6.17 -4.91 -7.79
C GLU A 133 -5.44 -6.16 -7.25
N PHE A 134 -6.00 -7.32 -7.54
CA PHE A 134 -5.43 -8.62 -7.17
C PHE A 134 -5.93 -9.72 -8.11
N TYR A 135 -5.15 -10.78 -8.20
CA TYR A 135 -5.51 -11.97 -8.97
C TYR A 135 -5.95 -13.12 -8.08
N LEU A 136 -6.86 -13.94 -8.60
CA LEU A 136 -7.28 -15.20 -8.00
C LEU A 136 -6.86 -16.38 -8.88
N PHE A 137 -6.22 -17.36 -8.27
CA PHE A 137 -5.70 -18.54 -8.93
C PHE A 137 -6.21 -19.83 -8.29
N GLU A 138 -6.31 -20.86 -9.12
CA GLU A 138 -6.55 -22.22 -8.66
C GLU A 138 -5.37 -22.78 -7.85
N LYS A 139 -5.65 -23.78 -7.03
CA LYS A 139 -4.64 -24.60 -6.35
C LYS A 139 -4.60 -25.99 -6.95
N ASP A 140 -3.43 -26.62 -6.92
CA ASP A 140 -3.27 -28.02 -7.32
C ASP A 140 -3.91 -28.97 -6.26
N ASP A 141 -3.99 -30.27 -6.61
CA ASP A 141 -4.53 -31.33 -5.73
C ASP A 141 -3.82 -31.45 -4.36
N ARG A 142 -2.63 -30.84 -4.24
CA ARG A 142 -1.85 -30.77 -2.98
C ARG A 142 -2.06 -29.45 -2.24
N GLY A 143 -2.96 -28.59 -2.72
CA GLY A 143 -3.25 -27.28 -2.15
C GLY A 143 -2.18 -26.19 -2.41
N ARG A 144 -1.25 -26.43 -3.34
CA ARG A 144 -0.22 -25.43 -3.71
C ARG A 144 -0.78 -24.47 -4.77
N PRO A 145 -0.44 -23.17 -4.71
CA PRO A 145 -0.82 -22.21 -5.73
C PRO A 145 -0.34 -22.60 -7.13
N THR A 146 -1.21 -22.37 -8.13
CA THR A 146 -0.88 -22.48 -9.55
C THR A 146 -0.93 -21.11 -10.20
N CYS A 147 -0.48 -20.98 -11.46
CA CYS A 147 -0.68 -19.78 -12.29
C CYS A 147 -1.92 -19.91 -13.18
N ILE A 148 -2.87 -20.78 -12.83
CA ILE A 148 -4.13 -20.95 -13.56
C ILE A 148 -5.13 -19.96 -12.95
N PRO A 149 -5.60 -18.93 -13.71
CA PRO A 149 -6.63 -18.02 -13.22
C PRO A 149 -7.95 -18.75 -13.02
N ILE A 150 -8.79 -18.26 -12.11
CA ILE A 150 -10.08 -18.90 -11.79
C ILE A 150 -11.12 -18.80 -12.91
N ASP A 151 -10.90 -17.91 -13.86
CA ASP A 151 -11.81 -17.64 -14.98
C ASP A 151 -11.07 -17.01 -16.17
N PHE A 152 -11.84 -16.69 -17.21
CA PHE A 152 -11.42 -16.01 -18.43
C PHE A 152 -12.23 -14.73 -18.67
N GLY A 153 -12.80 -14.15 -17.61
CA GLY A 153 -13.51 -12.88 -17.65
C GLY A 153 -12.60 -11.70 -18.04
N GLY A 154 -13.23 -10.62 -18.40
CA GLY A 154 -12.61 -9.33 -18.71
C GLY A 154 -13.29 -8.20 -17.94
N TYR A 155 -12.95 -6.96 -18.31
CA TYR A 155 -13.37 -5.76 -17.59
C TYR A 155 -14.90 -5.65 -17.51
N PHE A 156 -15.42 -5.60 -16.28
CA PHE A 156 -16.85 -5.53 -15.94
C PHE A 156 -17.70 -6.72 -16.38
N ASP A 157 -17.08 -7.85 -16.76
CA ASP A 157 -17.83 -9.06 -17.00
C ASP A 157 -18.59 -9.52 -15.74
N VAL A 158 -19.65 -10.27 -15.97
CA VAL A 158 -20.53 -10.83 -14.94
C VAL A 158 -20.55 -12.36 -15.04
N ALA A 159 -21.07 -13.03 -14.02
CA ALA A 159 -21.24 -14.47 -14.04
C ALA A 159 -22.04 -14.92 -15.30
N PRO A 160 -21.66 -16.02 -15.96
CA PRO A 160 -20.67 -17.03 -15.55
C PRO A 160 -19.23 -16.74 -15.96
N LEU A 161 -18.94 -15.66 -16.70
CA LEU A 161 -17.57 -15.31 -17.10
C LEU A 161 -16.73 -14.88 -15.91
N ASP A 162 -17.31 -14.12 -15.00
CA ASP A 162 -16.73 -13.73 -13.72
C ASP A 162 -17.02 -14.81 -12.66
N ALA A 163 -16.02 -15.63 -12.34
CA ALA A 163 -16.14 -16.63 -11.28
C ALA A 163 -15.82 -16.05 -9.87
N GLY A 164 -15.28 -14.82 -9.80
CA GLY A 164 -14.86 -14.15 -8.56
C GLY A 164 -15.96 -13.37 -7.84
N GLU A 165 -17.16 -13.20 -8.43
CA GLU A 165 -18.22 -12.32 -7.93
C GLU A 165 -18.61 -12.61 -6.46
N ASN A 166 -18.87 -13.87 -6.13
CA ASN A 166 -19.25 -14.25 -4.76
C ASN A 166 -18.10 -14.08 -3.77
N LEU A 167 -16.87 -14.31 -4.20
CA LEU A 167 -15.70 -14.12 -3.34
C LEU A 167 -15.50 -12.63 -3.04
N ARG A 168 -15.60 -11.74 -4.03
CA ARG A 168 -15.55 -10.28 -3.80
C ARG A 168 -16.67 -9.82 -2.87
N ARG A 169 -17.89 -10.37 -3.03
CA ARG A 169 -19.00 -10.09 -2.11
C ARG A 169 -18.65 -10.46 -0.67
N ASP A 170 -18.08 -11.63 -0.44
CA ASP A 170 -17.69 -12.07 0.91
C ASP A 170 -16.56 -11.23 1.49
N ILE A 171 -15.62 -10.79 0.65
CA ILE A 171 -14.57 -9.83 1.03
C ILE A 171 -15.20 -8.51 1.47
N CYS A 172 -16.07 -7.91 0.66
CA CYS A 172 -16.72 -6.62 0.97
C CYS A 172 -17.52 -6.68 2.27
N LEU A 173 -18.32 -7.73 2.48
CA LEU A 173 -19.07 -7.91 3.73
C LEU A 173 -18.16 -8.09 4.95
N THR A 174 -17.03 -8.77 4.78
CA THR A 174 -16.02 -8.92 5.85
C THR A 174 -15.36 -7.57 6.16
N MET A 175 -15.07 -6.77 5.13
CA MET A 175 -14.56 -5.41 5.30
C MET A 175 -15.52 -4.53 6.08
N GLU A 176 -16.81 -4.55 5.76
CA GLU A 176 -17.85 -3.81 6.51
C GLU A 176 -17.93 -4.24 7.97
N GLN A 177 -17.87 -5.55 8.26
CA GLN A 177 -17.84 -6.07 9.63
C GLN A 177 -16.64 -5.55 10.44
N MET A 178 -15.52 -5.23 9.77
CA MET A 178 -14.32 -4.67 10.37
C MET A 178 -14.31 -3.13 10.39
N GLY A 179 -15.41 -2.48 10.01
CA GLY A 179 -15.52 -1.02 9.97
C GLY A 179 -14.76 -0.36 8.82
N MET A 180 -14.41 -1.12 7.79
CA MET A 180 -13.92 -0.60 6.52
C MET A 180 -15.10 -0.27 5.61
N ALA A 181 -14.90 0.61 4.65
CA ALA A 181 -15.95 1.05 3.72
C ALA A 181 -15.57 0.72 2.28
N PRO A 182 -15.83 -0.51 1.79
CA PRO A 182 -15.71 -0.81 0.37
C PRO A 182 -16.71 0.05 -0.41
N GLN A 183 -16.35 0.47 -1.63
CA GLN A 183 -17.17 1.34 -2.46
C GLN A 183 -17.63 0.66 -3.74
N HIS A 184 -16.71 0.10 -4.51
CA HIS A 184 -16.98 -0.65 -5.72
C HIS A 184 -16.20 -1.96 -5.69
N SER A 185 -16.70 -2.96 -6.42
CA SER A 185 -15.98 -4.19 -6.69
C SER A 185 -16.39 -4.73 -8.05
N HIS A 186 -15.43 -5.15 -8.86
CA HIS A 186 -15.68 -5.66 -10.20
C HIS A 186 -14.56 -6.60 -10.66
N HIS A 187 -14.84 -7.31 -11.76
CA HIS A 187 -13.82 -8.02 -12.51
C HIS A 187 -12.98 -7.02 -13.30
N GLU A 188 -11.67 -7.21 -13.28
CA GLU A 188 -10.71 -6.40 -14.01
C GLU A 188 -10.36 -6.97 -15.39
N SER A 189 -9.42 -6.33 -16.11
CA SER A 189 -9.11 -6.65 -17.51
C SER A 189 -8.42 -7.99 -17.69
N GLY A 190 -7.63 -8.44 -16.71
CA GLY A 190 -6.93 -9.73 -16.76
C GLY A 190 -7.80 -10.89 -16.30
N ASN A 191 -7.60 -12.08 -16.87
CA ASN A 191 -8.28 -13.30 -16.47
C ASN A 191 -8.08 -13.60 -14.99
N GLY A 192 -9.15 -13.73 -14.22
CA GLY A 192 -9.11 -13.90 -12.76
C GLY A 192 -8.65 -12.66 -11.97
N GLN A 193 -8.60 -11.49 -12.62
CA GLN A 193 -8.24 -10.24 -11.98
C GLN A 193 -9.47 -9.54 -11.38
N ASN A 194 -9.29 -9.00 -10.19
CA ASN A 194 -10.36 -8.38 -9.41
C ASN A 194 -9.88 -7.05 -8.85
N GLU A 195 -10.80 -6.11 -8.66
CA GLU A 195 -10.57 -4.84 -7.99
C GLU A 195 -11.63 -4.58 -6.92
N ILE A 196 -11.20 -4.00 -5.81
CA ILE A 196 -12.09 -3.47 -4.78
C ILE A 196 -11.58 -2.10 -4.34
N ASP A 197 -12.43 -1.10 -4.51
CA ASP A 197 -12.16 0.28 -4.09
C ASP A 197 -12.58 0.50 -2.65
N CYS A 198 -11.79 1.26 -1.94
CA CYS A 198 -12.10 1.69 -0.58
C CYS A 198 -12.39 3.20 -0.54
N ARG A 199 -13.42 3.59 0.21
CA ARG A 199 -13.63 5.00 0.52
C ARG A 199 -12.39 5.59 1.17
N TYR A 200 -12.18 6.87 0.87
CA TYR A 200 -11.09 7.61 1.48
C TYR A 200 -11.22 7.72 3.01
N ALA A 201 -10.08 7.75 3.67
CA ALA A 201 -9.93 8.03 5.09
C ALA A 201 -8.66 8.86 5.31
N GLY A 202 -8.34 9.18 6.55
CA GLY A 202 -7.04 9.79 6.88
C GLY A 202 -5.89 8.84 6.50
N PRO A 203 -4.72 9.37 6.13
CA PRO A 203 -3.62 8.60 5.55
C PRO A 203 -3.22 7.35 6.35
N LEU A 204 -3.09 7.47 7.67
CA LEU A 204 -2.71 6.36 8.54
C LEU A 204 -3.78 5.25 8.55
N LYS A 205 -5.07 5.64 8.64
CA LYS A 205 -6.18 4.70 8.61
C LYS A 205 -6.26 3.98 7.26
N THR A 206 -5.99 4.68 6.16
CA THR A 206 -5.97 4.07 4.82
C THR A 206 -4.84 3.05 4.70
N ALA A 207 -3.64 3.35 5.18
CA ALA A 207 -2.54 2.38 5.18
C ALA A 207 -2.87 1.14 6.04
N ASP A 208 -3.42 1.32 7.24
CA ASP A 208 -3.92 0.23 8.10
C ASP A 208 -5.02 -0.60 7.37
N ASN A 209 -5.91 0.08 6.63
CA ASN A 209 -6.96 -0.57 5.84
C ASN A 209 -6.37 -1.40 4.68
N VAL A 210 -5.36 -0.91 3.95
CA VAL A 210 -4.69 -1.69 2.88
C VAL A 210 -4.05 -2.96 3.44
N MET A 211 -3.38 -2.86 4.60
CA MET A 211 -2.82 -4.04 5.27
C MET A 211 -3.91 -5.05 5.65
N THR A 212 -5.01 -4.56 6.22
CA THR A 212 -6.17 -5.39 6.61
C THR A 212 -6.85 -6.00 5.38
N PHE A 213 -7.04 -5.23 4.32
CA PHE A 213 -7.61 -5.67 3.04
C PHE A 213 -6.86 -6.87 2.47
N LYS A 214 -5.54 -6.78 2.34
CA LYS A 214 -4.71 -7.90 1.86
C LYS A 214 -4.88 -9.16 2.72
N GLN A 215 -5.03 -8.99 4.04
CA GLN A 215 -5.26 -10.10 4.95
C GLN A 215 -6.64 -10.73 4.75
N ILE A 216 -7.70 -9.91 4.58
CA ILE A 216 -9.06 -10.37 4.30
C ILE A 216 -9.09 -11.16 2.99
N VAL A 217 -8.59 -10.58 1.90
CA VAL A 217 -8.59 -11.21 0.57
C VAL A 217 -7.93 -12.57 0.62
N ARG A 218 -6.73 -12.68 1.20
CA ARG A 218 -6.02 -13.96 1.33
C ARG A 218 -6.77 -14.96 2.22
N ALA A 219 -7.37 -14.50 3.32
CA ALA A 219 -8.09 -15.38 4.22
C ALA A 219 -9.37 -15.94 3.57
N ILE A 220 -10.11 -15.10 2.85
CA ILE A 220 -11.34 -15.51 2.15
C ILE A 220 -11.00 -16.40 0.95
N ALA A 221 -9.99 -16.06 0.14
CA ALA A 221 -9.52 -16.90 -0.96
C ALA A 221 -9.11 -18.29 -0.46
N MET A 222 -8.30 -18.34 0.60
CA MET A 222 -7.86 -19.61 1.21
C MET A 222 -9.04 -20.47 1.68
N ARG A 223 -10.08 -19.89 2.28
CA ARG A 223 -11.30 -20.59 2.72
C ARG A 223 -12.10 -21.15 1.55
N ASN A 224 -12.01 -20.52 0.39
CA ASN A 224 -12.64 -20.97 -0.85
C ASN A 224 -11.73 -21.89 -1.71
N GLY A 225 -10.60 -22.36 -1.17
CA GLY A 225 -9.69 -23.25 -1.89
C GLY A 225 -8.84 -22.56 -2.95
N LEU A 226 -8.84 -21.23 -2.98
CA LEU A 226 -8.15 -20.40 -3.97
C LEU A 226 -6.86 -19.78 -3.39
N HIS A 227 -6.01 -19.27 -4.28
CA HIS A 227 -4.88 -18.43 -3.97
C HIS A 227 -5.11 -17.01 -4.48
N ALA A 228 -4.94 -16.02 -3.61
CA ALA A 228 -4.96 -14.62 -3.97
C ALA A 228 -3.52 -14.08 -4.02
N SER A 229 -3.17 -13.43 -5.13
CA SER A 229 -1.87 -12.81 -5.34
C SER A 229 -2.00 -11.32 -5.58
N PHE A 230 -1.15 -10.55 -4.89
CA PHE A 230 -0.94 -9.12 -5.09
C PHE A 230 0.36 -8.84 -5.86
N LEU A 231 0.88 -9.84 -6.57
CA LEU A 231 2.05 -9.66 -7.42
C LEU A 231 1.73 -8.66 -8.55
N PRO A 232 2.60 -7.67 -8.82
CA PRO A 232 2.32 -6.60 -9.79
C PRO A 232 2.07 -7.10 -11.23
N LYS A 233 2.73 -8.17 -11.67
CA LYS A 233 2.55 -8.78 -13.00
C LYS A 233 2.61 -10.31 -12.88
N PRO A 234 1.57 -10.96 -12.33
CA PRO A 234 1.61 -12.42 -12.11
C PRO A 234 1.53 -13.23 -13.39
N LEU A 235 0.93 -12.68 -14.44
CA LEU A 235 0.78 -13.29 -15.76
C LEU A 235 1.38 -12.36 -16.82
N PRO A 236 2.44 -12.76 -17.53
CA PRO A 236 3.15 -11.87 -18.47
C PRO A 236 2.28 -11.30 -19.60
N GLN A 237 1.24 -12.07 -20.03
CA GLN A 237 0.37 -11.70 -21.14
C GLN A 237 -0.95 -11.06 -20.72
N GLN A 238 -1.15 -10.81 -19.43
CA GLN A 238 -2.37 -10.21 -18.87
C GLN A 238 -2.05 -8.85 -18.25
N ALA A 239 -3.07 -8.07 -17.92
CA ALA A 239 -2.91 -6.81 -17.20
C ALA A 239 -2.15 -6.98 -15.87
N GLY A 240 -1.34 -6.01 -15.50
CA GLY A 240 -0.70 -5.97 -14.18
C GLY A 240 -1.64 -5.44 -13.12
N SER A 241 -1.36 -5.72 -11.84
CA SER A 241 -2.13 -5.20 -10.71
C SER A 241 -1.57 -3.86 -10.22
N GLY A 242 -2.43 -2.85 -10.15
CA GLY A 242 -2.15 -1.54 -9.58
C GLY A 242 -2.64 -1.40 -8.13
N LEU A 243 -2.03 -0.46 -7.42
CA LEU A 243 -2.55 0.15 -6.21
C LEU A 243 -2.66 1.65 -6.46
N HIS A 244 -3.75 2.09 -7.09
CA HIS A 244 -3.92 3.50 -7.35
C HIS A 244 -4.17 4.25 -6.05
N ILE A 245 -3.39 5.31 -5.81
CA ILE A 245 -3.48 6.12 -4.60
C ILE A 245 -4.15 7.44 -4.93
N ASN A 246 -5.37 7.58 -4.46
CA ASN A 246 -6.20 8.77 -4.62
C ASN A 246 -5.99 9.70 -3.42
N LEU A 247 -5.68 10.99 -3.66
CA LEU A 247 -5.45 11.97 -2.61
C LEU A 247 -6.30 13.21 -2.83
N SER A 248 -6.94 13.68 -1.77
CA SER A 248 -7.59 14.99 -1.72
C SER A 248 -7.04 15.80 -0.56
N LEU A 249 -6.84 17.10 -0.79
CA LEU A 249 -6.35 18.05 0.20
C LEU A 249 -7.45 19.02 0.58
N TYR A 250 -7.53 19.33 1.86
CA TYR A 250 -8.49 20.28 2.39
C TYR A 250 -7.77 21.35 3.21
N MET A 251 -8.25 22.60 3.06
CA MET A 251 -7.91 23.73 3.93
C MET A 251 -9.21 24.46 4.26
N ASP A 252 -9.45 24.72 5.53
CA ASP A 252 -10.68 25.37 6.03
C ASP A 252 -11.97 24.71 5.52
N GLY A 253 -11.97 23.39 5.43
CA GLY A 253 -13.10 22.58 4.98
C GLY A 253 -13.33 22.56 3.46
N LYS A 254 -12.49 23.23 2.67
CA LYS A 254 -12.59 23.27 1.19
C LYS A 254 -11.64 22.26 0.57
N ASN A 255 -12.14 21.50 -0.40
CA ASN A 255 -11.32 20.61 -1.22
C ASN A 255 -10.50 21.43 -2.21
N LEU A 256 -9.17 21.35 -2.13
CA LEU A 256 -8.24 22.14 -2.96
C LEU A 256 -8.11 21.61 -4.40
N PHE A 257 -8.65 20.41 -4.69
CA PHE A 257 -8.72 19.84 -6.04
C PHE A 257 -10.05 20.16 -6.74
N GLU A 258 -10.97 20.90 -6.10
CA GLU A 258 -12.22 21.28 -6.73
C GLU A 258 -12.01 22.43 -7.74
N GLY A 259 -12.57 22.28 -8.94
CA GLY A 259 -12.44 23.27 -10.02
C GLY A 259 -11.12 23.19 -10.78
N ASP A 260 -10.66 24.35 -11.25
CA ASP A 260 -9.39 24.44 -11.96
C ASP A 260 -8.22 24.56 -10.99
N ILE A 261 -7.22 23.72 -11.19
CA ILE A 261 -6.01 23.71 -10.38
C ILE A 261 -5.03 24.73 -10.99
N ALA A 262 -4.88 25.87 -10.31
CA ALA A 262 -3.87 26.84 -10.72
C ALA A 262 -2.46 26.27 -10.50
N PRO A 263 -1.51 26.47 -11.42
CA PRO A 263 -0.18 25.87 -11.35
C PRO A 263 0.62 26.20 -10.08
N ASP A 264 0.40 27.37 -9.52
CA ASP A 264 1.06 27.93 -8.31
C ASP A 264 0.17 27.84 -7.06
N SER A 265 -1.00 27.18 -7.15
CA SER A 265 -1.84 26.91 -5.98
C SER A 265 -1.23 25.82 -5.08
N ILE A 266 -1.74 25.70 -3.85
CA ILE A 266 -1.31 24.62 -2.93
C ILE A 266 -1.49 23.24 -3.57
N ALA A 267 -2.62 22.98 -4.23
CA ALA A 267 -2.85 21.72 -4.95
C ALA A 267 -1.90 21.55 -6.15
N GLY A 268 -1.66 22.63 -6.91
CA GLY A 268 -0.70 22.64 -8.02
C GLY A 268 0.73 22.36 -7.55
N SER A 269 1.19 23.06 -6.52
CA SER A 269 2.52 22.86 -5.93
C SER A 269 2.67 21.46 -5.32
N PHE A 270 1.62 20.94 -4.67
CA PHE A 270 1.61 19.56 -4.16
C PHE A 270 1.81 18.54 -5.31
N MET A 271 1.03 18.68 -6.39
CA MET A 271 1.16 17.80 -7.57
C MET A 271 2.54 17.93 -8.22
N ALA A 272 3.06 19.16 -8.34
CA ALA A 272 4.38 19.41 -8.89
C ALA A 272 5.48 18.70 -8.09
N GLY A 273 5.40 18.73 -6.76
CA GLY A 273 6.30 18.00 -5.88
C GLY A 273 6.21 16.48 -6.05
N VAL A 274 5.00 15.94 -6.11
CA VAL A 274 4.79 14.48 -6.36
C VAL A 274 5.39 14.06 -7.71
N LEU A 275 5.20 14.86 -8.77
CA LEU A 275 5.77 14.58 -10.08
C LEU A 275 7.29 14.70 -10.07
N ALA A 276 7.84 15.75 -9.46
CA ALA A 276 9.29 15.99 -9.39
C ALA A 276 10.05 14.84 -8.71
N HIS A 277 9.45 14.26 -7.66
CA HIS A 277 10.06 13.19 -6.89
C HIS A 277 9.61 11.77 -7.31
N SER A 278 8.74 11.63 -8.31
CA SER A 278 8.16 10.34 -8.68
C SER A 278 9.19 9.25 -9.00
N ARG A 279 10.29 9.60 -9.68
CA ARG A 279 11.37 8.68 -9.99
C ARG A 279 12.10 8.17 -8.74
N GLU A 280 12.33 9.06 -7.78
CA GLU A 280 12.97 8.75 -6.50
C GLU A 280 12.07 7.85 -5.62
N LEU A 281 10.75 8.03 -5.74
CA LEU A 281 9.77 7.25 -4.98
C LEU A 281 9.54 5.84 -5.55
N THR A 282 9.90 5.60 -6.81
CA THR A 282 9.55 4.36 -7.53
C THR A 282 10.02 3.11 -6.79
N VAL A 283 11.20 3.11 -6.18
CA VAL A 283 11.72 1.97 -5.41
C VAL A 283 10.80 1.58 -4.23
N PHE A 284 10.05 2.53 -3.67
CA PHE A 284 9.13 2.28 -2.54
C PHE A 284 7.70 2.02 -2.99
N THR A 285 7.29 2.56 -4.13
CA THR A 285 5.95 2.36 -4.70
C THR A 285 5.86 1.12 -5.57
N ASN A 286 7.01 0.62 -6.05
CA ASN A 286 7.15 -0.50 -6.97
C ASN A 286 8.37 -1.35 -6.58
N PRO A 287 8.29 -2.10 -5.45
CA PRO A 287 9.46 -2.64 -4.75
C PRO A 287 9.98 -3.98 -5.27
N LEU A 288 9.40 -4.54 -6.33
CA LEU A 288 9.82 -5.83 -6.84
C LEU A 288 10.42 -5.71 -8.24
N PRO A 289 11.34 -6.58 -8.64
CA PRO A 289 11.75 -6.68 -10.05
C PRO A 289 10.54 -6.85 -10.99
N ASN A 290 9.54 -7.62 -10.56
CA ASN A 290 8.27 -7.85 -11.27
C ASN A 290 7.43 -6.57 -11.46
N SER A 291 7.53 -5.57 -10.57
CA SER A 291 6.83 -4.29 -10.66
C SER A 291 7.10 -3.57 -11.98
N TYR A 292 8.33 -3.65 -12.49
CA TYR A 292 8.78 -2.93 -13.68
C TYR A 292 8.29 -3.54 -14.99
N GLN A 293 7.83 -4.80 -14.96
CA GLN A 293 7.17 -5.46 -16.09
C GLN A 293 5.77 -4.88 -16.38
N ARG A 294 5.23 -4.09 -15.45
CA ARG A 294 3.92 -3.47 -15.55
C ARG A 294 3.96 -2.15 -16.32
N PHE A 295 5.06 -1.38 -16.25
CA PHE A 295 5.14 -0.02 -16.78
C PHE A 295 5.05 0.06 -18.30
N GLY A 296 4.19 0.97 -18.80
CA GLY A 296 4.01 1.26 -20.22
C GLY A 296 3.05 0.34 -20.96
N CYS A 297 2.34 -0.54 -20.27
CA CYS A 297 1.32 -1.41 -20.85
C CYS A 297 0.11 -1.55 -19.91
N ASP A 298 -1.02 -1.94 -20.47
CA ASP A 298 -2.25 -2.29 -19.73
C ASP A 298 -2.65 -1.24 -18.67
N GLU A 299 -2.74 0.04 -19.06
CA GLU A 299 -3.08 1.19 -18.23
C GLU A 299 -2.08 1.54 -17.11
N ALA A 300 -0.89 0.94 -17.04
CA ALA A 300 0.16 1.32 -16.12
C ALA A 300 1.09 2.40 -16.72
N PRO A 301 1.17 3.61 -16.12
CA PRO A 301 1.93 4.71 -16.68
C PRO A 301 3.44 4.46 -16.61
N ARG A 302 4.17 5.02 -17.59
CA ARG A 302 5.64 5.01 -17.64
C ARG A 302 6.23 6.41 -17.58
N TYR A 303 5.53 7.42 -18.11
CA TYR A 303 6.04 8.78 -18.26
C TYR A 303 5.62 9.66 -17.09
N VAL A 304 6.53 10.50 -16.62
CA VAL A 304 6.28 11.49 -15.57
C VAL A 304 5.46 12.64 -16.15
N SER A 305 4.16 12.59 -15.97
CA SER A 305 3.22 13.54 -16.56
C SER A 305 1.87 13.50 -15.82
N TRP A 306 1.03 14.49 -16.10
CA TRP A 306 -0.32 14.53 -15.57
C TRP A 306 -1.32 15.00 -16.60
N SER A 307 -2.58 14.67 -16.39
CA SER A 307 -3.70 15.16 -17.20
C SER A 307 -5.02 15.03 -16.47
N ARG A 308 -6.04 15.68 -17.01
CA ARG A 308 -7.43 15.42 -16.67
C ARG A 308 -7.94 14.24 -17.50
N GLN A 309 -8.67 13.31 -16.88
CA GLN A 309 -9.36 12.15 -17.49
C GLN A 309 -8.45 11.06 -18.10
N ASN A 310 -7.32 11.40 -18.69
CA ASN A 310 -6.47 10.47 -19.45
C ASN A 310 -5.77 9.46 -18.53
N ARG A 311 -6.02 8.17 -18.75
CA ARG A 311 -5.50 7.05 -17.93
C ARG A 311 -4.06 6.66 -18.25
N SER A 312 -3.45 7.17 -19.33
CA SER A 312 -2.05 6.90 -19.66
C SER A 312 -1.05 7.74 -18.87
N GLN A 313 -1.54 8.66 -18.04
CA GLN A 313 -0.74 9.61 -17.26
C GLN A 313 -0.37 9.06 -15.88
N LEU A 314 0.80 9.47 -15.37
CA LEU A 314 1.24 9.13 -14.01
C LEU A 314 0.29 9.67 -12.95
N VAL A 315 -0.10 10.94 -13.08
CA VAL A 315 -1.10 11.58 -12.24
C VAL A 315 -2.32 11.94 -13.08
N ARG A 316 -3.47 11.45 -12.68
CA ARG A 316 -4.76 11.74 -13.29
C ARG A 316 -5.63 12.55 -12.35
N ILE A 317 -6.35 13.53 -12.88
CA ILE A 317 -7.41 14.26 -12.17
C ILE A 317 -8.75 13.77 -12.73
N PRO A 318 -9.50 12.92 -12.01
CA PRO A 318 -10.81 12.46 -12.47
C PRO A 318 -11.82 13.60 -12.63
N MET A 319 -12.78 13.43 -13.56
CA MET A 319 -13.89 14.37 -13.77
C MET A 319 -15.03 14.12 -12.76
N VAL A 320 -14.81 14.57 -11.54
CA VAL A 320 -15.75 14.46 -10.42
C VAL A 320 -15.95 15.83 -9.76
N LYS A 321 -16.89 15.94 -8.81
CA LYS A 321 -17.24 17.22 -8.16
C LYS A 321 -17.23 17.06 -6.62
N GLY A 322 -17.08 18.19 -5.95
CA GLY A 322 -17.18 18.31 -4.49
C GLY A 322 -16.12 17.46 -3.78
N ASP A 323 -16.52 16.71 -2.76
CA ASP A 323 -15.62 15.90 -1.93
C ASP A 323 -14.93 14.75 -2.69
N SER A 324 -15.42 14.40 -3.89
CA SER A 324 -14.78 13.38 -4.73
C SER A 324 -13.60 13.91 -5.54
N CYS A 325 -13.38 15.25 -5.58
CA CYS A 325 -12.26 15.83 -6.31
C CYS A 325 -10.93 15.42 -5.69
N ARG A 326 -10.03 14.92 -6.54
CA ARG A 326 -8.78 14.30 -6.09
C ARG A 326 -7.75 14.23 -7.20
N MET A 327 -6.51 14.01 -6.84
CA MET A 327 -5.50 13.45 -7.74
C MET A 327 -5.41 11.94 -7.56
N GLU A 328 -5.14 11.21 -8.60
CA GLU A 328 -4.90 9.78 -8.64
C GLU A 328 -3.46 9.51 -9.10
N LEU A 329 -2.63 8.94 -8.24
CA LEU A 329 -1.29 8.46 -8.62
C LEU A 329 -1.42 6.99 -9.03
N ARG A 330 -1.05 6.69 -10.28
CA ARG A 330 -1.36 5.41 -10.93
C ARG A 330 -0.20 4.42 -11.02
N SER A 331 1.03 4.85 -10.72
CA SER A 331 2.21 3.98 -10.78
C SER A 331 2.31 2.95 -9.65
N PRO A 332 1.91 3.23 -8.39
CA PRO A 332 2.11 2.27 -7.31
C PRO A 332 1.45 0.93 -7.58
N ASP A 333 2.01 -0.13 -7.01
CA ASP A 333 1.47 -1.47 -7.08
C ASP A 333 1.23 -2.09 -5.70
N PRO A 334 0.43 -3.18 -5.62
CA PRO A 334 0.04 -3.75 -4.34
C PRO A 334 1.19 -4.37 -3.54
N ALA A 335 2.37 -4.59 -4.12
CA ALA A 335 3.52 -5.13 -3.38
C ALA A 335 4.15 -4.09 -2.46
N CYS A 336 3.86 -2.79 -2.65
CA CYS A 336 4.46 -1.72 -1.84
C CYS A 336 4.06 -1.79 -0.36
N ASN A 337 4.93 -1.19 0.47
CA ASN A 337 4.60 -0.87 1.86
C ASN A 337 3.70 0.38 1.88
N PRO A 338 2.40 0.27 2.23
CA PRO A 338 1.48 1.40 2.13
C PRO A 338 1.84 2.56 3.06
N TYR A 339 2.49 2.31 4.18
CA TYR A 339 2.94 3.37 5.09
C TYR A 339 4.08 4.19 4.48
N LEU A 340 5.05 3.54 3.83
CA LEU A 340 6.14 4.23 3.14
C LEU A 340 5.64 4.91 1.87
N ALA A 341 4.87 4.22 1.04
CA ALA A 341 4.34 4.76 -0.20
C ALA A 341 3.52 6.04 0.04
N ILE A 342 2.48 5.96 0.88
CA ILE A 342 1.64 7.13 1.21
C ILE A 342 2.46 8.21 1.91
N GLY A 343 3.32 7.84 2.88
CA GLY A 343 4.12 8.80 3.63
C GLY A 343 5.09 9.59 2.75
N LEU A 344 5.72 8.93 1.78
CA LEU A 344 6.65 9.55 0.84
C LEU A 344 5.93 10.41 -0.21
N ILE A 345 4.75 9.98 -0.69
CA ILE A 345 3.91 10.82 -1.57
C ILE A 345 3.51 12.11 -0.85
N LEU A 346 3.10 12.02 0.42
CA LEU A 346 2.80 13.18 1.22
C LEU A 346 4.03 14.08 1.42
N ALA A 347 5.19 13.49 1.67
CA ALA A 347 6.44 14.23 1.83
C ALA A 347 6.85 14.96 0.54
N ALA A 348 6.72 14.31 -0.62
CA ALA A 348 6.98 14.90 -1.92
C ALA A 348 6.04 16.07 -2.21
N GLY A 349 4.77 15.92 -1.92
CA GLY A 349 3.80 17.01 -2.05
C GLY A 349 4.09 18.18 -1.10
N LEU A 350 4.52 17.91 0.16
CA LEU A 350 4.94 18.96 1.09
C LEU A 350 6.18 19.70 0.58
N ASP A 351 7.17 18.99 0.04
CA ASP A 351 8.35 19.64 -0.54
C ASP A 351 7.94 20.55 -1.70
N GLY A 352 6.99 20.11 -2.55
CA GLY A 352 6.43 20.93 -3.61
C GLY A 352 5.79 22.23 -3.10
N ILE A 353 5.04 22.14 -2.00
CA ILE A 353 4.41 23.32 -1.35
C ILE A 353 5.49 24.24 -0.74
N ASP A 354 6.45 23.68 0.00
CA ASP A 354 7.50 24.43 0.68
C ASP A 354 8.41 25.16 -0.32
N GLN A 355 8.76 24.49 -1.43
CA GLN A 355 9.55 25.05 -2.53
C GLN A 355 8.74 25.93 -3.51
N ARG A 356 7.42 26.01 -3.34
CA ARG A 356 6.50 26.70 -4.26
C ARG A 356 6.68 26.23 -5.71
N MET A 357 6.79 24.92 -5.89
CA MET A 357 6.94 24.36 -7.23
C MET A 357 5.72 24.70 -8.09
N VAL A 358 5.97 24.99 -9.35
CA VAL A 358 4.90 25.35 -10.32
C VAL A 358 4.58 24.12 -11.16
N LEU A 359 3.31 23.72 -11.16
CA LEU A 359 2.84 22.57 -11.92
C LEU A 359 2.97 22.83 -13.43
N GLN A 360 3.64 21.92 -14.13
CA GLN A 360 3.77 22.00 -15.58
C GLN A 360 2.40 21.79 -16.27
N PRO A 361 2.22 22.27 -17.52
CA PRO A 361 0.99 22.06 -18.27
C PRO A 361 0.61 20.56 -18.38
N PRO A 362 -0.70 20.21 -18.43
CA PRO A 362 -1.14 18.84 -18.61
C PRO A 362 -0.79 18.29 -19.99
N VAL A 363 -0.49 16.99 -20.04
CA VAL A 363 -0.22 16.28 -21.29
C VAL A 363 -1.46 15.47 -21.70
N ASN A 364 -2.19 15.94 -22.72
CA ASN A 364 -3.40 15.29 -23.21
C ASN A 364 -3.15 14.41 -24.45
N ARG A 365 -2.17 13.49 -24.33
CA ARG A 365 -1.79 12.52 -25.36
C ARG A 365 -1.95 11.11 -24.80
N ASN A 366 -2.19 10.15 -25.68
CA ASN A 366 -2.15 8.74 -25.31
C ASN A 366 -0.68 8.27 -25.22
N LEU A 367 -0.14 8.23 -24.00
CA LEU A 367 1.27 7.86 -23.79
C LEU A 367 1.54 6.35 -23.86
N PHE A 368 0.52 5.52 -24.09
CA PHE A 368 0.72 4.11 -24.47
C PHE A 368 1.02 3.96 -25.97
N ASP A 369 0.70 4.98 -26.77
CA ASP A 369 1.14 5.06 -28.17
C ASP A 369 2.53 5.70 -28.23
N ALA A 370 3.51 4.90 -28.66
CA ALA A 370 4.89 5.36 -28.74
C ALA A 370 5.06 6.58 -29.68
N ALA A 371 4.27 6.65 -30.77
CA ALA A 371 4.33 7.78 -31.70
C ALA A 371 3.79 9.07 -31.09
N GLU A 372 2.81 9.00 -30.18
CA GLU A 372 2.28 10.17 -29.47
C GLU A 372 3.23 10.62 -28.33
N ALA A 373 3.96 9.69 -27.74
CA ALA A 373 4.92 9.97 -26.68
C ALA A 373 6.26 10.51 -27.21
N GLU A 374 6.64 10.11 -28.43
CA GLU A 374 7.89 10.52 -29.06
C GLU A 374 7.95 12.05 -29.29
N GLY A 375 9.06 12.64 -28.96
CA GLY A 375 9.29 14.09 -29.15
C GLY A 375 8.71 15.00 -28.04
N LEU A 376 8.01 14.46 -27.04
CA LEU A 376 7.51 15.26 -25.92
C LEU A 376 8.58 15.57 -24.87
N GLY A 377 9.73 14.88 -24.90
CA GLY A 377 10.83 15.09 -23.96
C GLY A 377 10.46 14.78 -22.50
N LEU A 378 9.46 13.92 -22.27
CA LEU A 378 9.01 13.54 -20.93
C LEU A 378 10.02 12.59 -20.27
N GLU A 379 10.27 12.80 -18.99
CA GLU A 379 11.01 11.83 -18.18
C GLU A 379 10.20 10.53 -18.04
N THR A 380 10.92 9.41 -17.88
CA THR A 380 10.32 8.11 -17.60
C THR A 380 10.62 7.68 -16.18
N LEU A 381 9.73 6.90 -15.59
CA LEU A 381 10.05 6.15 -14.37
C LEU A 381 11.22 5.20 -14.64
N PRO A 382 11.99 4.81 -13.62
CA PRO A 382 13.05 3.81 -13.75
C PRO A 382 12.52 2.54 -14.43
N ALA A 383 13.33 1.92 -15.27
CA ALA A 383 12.95 0.74 -16.04
C ALA A 383 13.22 -0.57 -15.30
N THR A 384 14.03 -0.55 -14.24
CA THR A 384 14.37 -1.69 -13.41
C THR A 384 14.44 -1.32 -11.94
N LEU A 385 14.35 -2.30 -11.05
CA LEU A 385 14.53 -2.07 -9.62
C LEU A 385 15.93 -1.55 -9.28
N GLU A 386 16.98 -2.04 -9.97
CA GLU A 386 18.34 -1.55 -9.81
C GLU A 386 18.46 -0.06 -10.14
N GLU A 387 17.86 0.37 -11.27
CA GLU A 387 17.83 1.78 -11.64
C GLU A 387 17.07 2.61 -10.60
N ALA A 388 15.95 2.11 -10.10
CA ALA A 388 15.16 2.78 -9.07
C ALA A 388 15.94 2.94 -7.76
N VAL A 389 16.69 1.91 -7.35
CA VAL A 389 17.59 2.00 -6.19
C VAL A 389 18.66 3.06 -6.42
N GLN A 390 19.30 3.07 -7.59
CA GLN A 390 20.35 4.06 -7.91
C GLN A 390 19.80 5.50 -7.85
N VAL A 391 18.65 5.76 -8.48
CA VAL A 391 17.99 7.08 -8.44
C VAL A 391 17.66 7.48 -6.99
N ALA A 392 17.19 6.54 -6.17
CA ALA A 392 16.85 6.80 -4.79
C ALA A 392 18.08 7.03 -3.88
N GLU A 393 19.21 6.34 -4.12
CA GLU A 393 20.46 6.54 -3.38
C GLU A 393 21.05 7.92 -3.62
N GLU A 394 20.90 8.47 -4.83
CA GLU A 394 21.36 9.80 -5.21
C GLU A 394 20.44 10.92 -4.68
N SER A 395 19.22 10.61 -4.25
CA SER A 395 18.20 11.58 -3.86
C SER A 395 18.57 12.35 -2.57
N GLU A 396 18.71 13.67 -2.69
CA GLU A 396 18.81 14.56 -1.53
C GLU A 396 17.49 14.68 -0.77
N PHE A 397 16.38 14.59 -1.49
CA PHE A 397 15.05 14.61 -0.91
C PHE A 397 14.85 13.43 0.04
N LEU A 398 15.11 12.20 -0.41
CA LEU A 398 14.96 10.99 0.41
C LEU A 398 15.88 11.01 1.64
N ARG A 399 17.12 11.52 1.49
CA ARG A 399 18.04 11.68 2.63
C ARG A 399 17.53 12.63 3.71
N LYS A 400 16.73 13.65 3.34
CA LYS A 400 16.12 14.59 4.29
C LYS A 400 14.84 14.06 4.95
N VAL A 401 14.11 13.19 4.25
CA VAL A 401 12.75 12.79 4.62
C VAL A 401 12.72 11.48 5.38
N LEU A 402 13.50 10.49 4.94
CA LEU A 402 13.50 9.16 5.56
C LEU A 402 14.25 9.15 6.90
N PRO A 403 13.80 8.33 7.86
CA PRO A 403 14.55 8.10 9.09
C PRO A 403 15.97 7.58 8.81
N GLU A 404 16.93 8.01 9.63
CA GLU A 404 18.33 7.61 9.48
C GLU A 404 18.49 6.08 9.45
N GLY A 405 19.25 5.58 8.50
CA GLY A 405 19.56 4.16 8.33
C GLY A 405 18.44 3.33 7.70
N LEU A 406 17.20 3.83 7.57
CA LEU A 406 16.11 3.08 6.92
C LEU A 406 16.43 2.85 5.44
N SER A 407 16.73 3.90 4.70
CA SER A 407 17.04 3.83 3.27
C SER A 407 18.19 2.87 2.97
N LYS A 408 19.28 2.95 3.73
CA LYS A 408 20.45 2.08 3.56
C LYS A 408 20.09 0.61 3.72
N ARG A 409 19.31 0.25 4.74
CA ARG A 409 18.85 -1.12 4.95
C ARG A 409 17.90 -1.56 3.84
N TYR A 410 16.94 -0.70 3.47
CA TYR A 410 15.99 -0.96 2.42
C TYR A 410 16.70 -1.24 1.08
N PHE A 411 17.54 -0.33 0.63
CA PHE A 411 18.26 -0.47 -0.65
C PHE A 411 19.19 -1.68 -0.66
N SER A 412 19.90 -1.95 0.42
CA SER A 412 20.75 -3.14 0.53
C SER A 412 19.97 -4.45 0.32
N GLU A 413 18.77 -4.55 0.88
CA GLU A 413 17.93 -5.74 0.72
C GLU A 413 17.34 -5.82 -0.69
N GLU A 414 16.93 -4.69 -1.29
CA GLU A 414 16.42 -4.68 -2.67
C GLU A 414 17.51 -5.08 -3.68
N LEU A 415 18.75 -4.61 -3.49
CA LEU A 415 19.87 -5.03 -4.33
C LEU A 415 20.19 -6.54 -4.18
N LYS A 416 20.03 -7.10 -2.97
CA LYS A 416 20.16 -8.56 -2.76
C LYS A 416 19.07 -9.32 -3.53
N ARG A 417 17.83 -8.84 -3.54
CA ARG A 417 16.73 -9.43 -4.32
C ARG A 417 17.04 -9.43 -5.81
N CYS A 418 17.52 -8.29 -6.34
CA CYS A 418 17.94 -8.18 -7.74
C CYS A 418 19.07 -9.17 -8.07
N ALA A 419 20.08 -9.26 -7.21
CA ALA A 419 21.20 -10.19 -7.41
C ALA A 419 20.73 -11.65 -7.37
N ALA A 420 19.84 -12.02 -6.44
CA ALA A 420 19.27 -13.35 -6.32
C ALA A 420 18.48 -13.74 -7.58
N LEU A 421 17.63 -12.85 -8.08
CA LEU A 421 16.87 -13.07 -9.31
C LEU A 421 17.79 -13.23 -10.53
N ARG A 422 18.80 -12.36 -10.66
CA ARG A 422 19.76 -12.39 -11.78
C ARG A 422 20.58 -13.69 -11.80
N SER A 423 20.93 -14.24 -10.63
CA SER A 423 21.70 -15.48 -10.49
C SER A 423 20.84 -16.74 -10.56
N ALA A 424 19.52 -16.61 -10.56
CA ALA A 424 18.62 -17.75 -10.62
C ALA A 424 18.71 -18.43 -12.00
N PRO A 425 18.82 -19.79 -12.04
CA PRO A 425 18.83 -20.54 -13.30
C PRO A 425 17.54 -20.37 -14.12
N ASP A 426 16.40 -20.18 -13.43
CA ASP A 426 15.10 -19.88 -14.00
C ASP A 426 14.49 -18.71 -13.21
N GLN A 427 14.46 -17.54 -13.82
CA GLN A 427 13.97 -16.33 -13.19
C GLN A 427 12.46 -16.36 -12.93
N ALA A 428 11.69 -16.95 -13.86
CA ALA A 428 10.25 -17.09 -13.71
C ALA A 428 9.89 -18.01 -12.53
N GLU A 429 10.60 -19.15 -12.41
CA GLU A 429 10.42 -20.03 -11.26
C GLU A 429 10.88 -19.36 -9.95
N HIS A 430 11.94 -18.56 -9.98
CA HIS A 430 12.38 -17.78 -8.82
C HIS A 430 11.30 -16.81 -8.37
N GLU A 431 10.74 -16.01 -9.29
CA GLU A 431 9.62 -15.10 -8.98
C GLU A 431 8.42 -15.86 -8.41
N ARG A 432 8.08 -17.01 -9.00
CA ARG A 432 6.98 -17.85 -8.53
C ARG A 432 7.21 -18.35 -7.10
N VAL A 433 8.39 -18.82 -6.77
CA VAL A 433 8.70 -19.39 -5.46
C VAL A 433 8.77 -18.31 -4.38
N TYR A 434 9.44 -17.19 -4.66
CA TYR A 434 9.77 -16.19 -3.64
C TYR A 434 8.76 -15.05 -3.52
N TYR A 435 8.04 -14.71 -4.61
CA TYR A 435 7.12 -13.58 -4.60
C TYR A 435 5.66 -13.99 -4.75
N PHE A 436 5.32 -14.84 -5.72
CA PHE A 436 3.93 -15.19 -6.02
C PHE A 436 3.18 -15.81 -4.81
N ASN A 437 3.86 -16.59 -4.00
CA ASN A 437 3.29 -17.21 -2.80
C ASN A 437 3.25 -16.26 -1.58
N ALA A 438 4.06 -15.23 -1.58
CA ALA A 438 4.24 -14.34 -0.44
C ALA A 438 3.46 -13.01 -0.58
N ILE A 439 3.23 -12.57 -1.82
CA ILE A 439 2.66 -11.24 -2.15
C ILE A 439 1.30 -11.29 -2.85
#